data_361c65d19b65d475e6d0a7f742e6cf9d
#
_entry.id   361c65d19b65d475e6d0a7f742e6cf9d
#
_cell.length_a   1.000
_cell.length_b   1.000
_cell.length_c   1.000
_cell.angle_alpha   90.00
_cell.angle_beta   90.00
_cell.angle_gamma   90.00
#
_symmetry.space_group_name_H-M   'P 1'
#
loop_
_entity.id
_entity.type
_entity.pdbx_description
1 polymer ?
#
loop_
_entity_poly.entity_id
_entity_poly.type
_entity_poly.pdbx_seq_one_letter_code
_entity_poly.pdbx_strand_id
1 'polypeptide(L)'
;MESLENPISEIHIALEDTGHYGDNLIAFLQKLSYSVFTYNPLLIKEFVKSQTLRKSKTDKKDALVIARKLLTDSYSERFIVEPQMRELKELTRYQNRLIHDRSKAKTLYVRVLDIIFPELAKIVTSPHNQYVY
;
A
#
# COMPACT_ATOMS: atom_id res chain seq x y z
N MET A 1 -1.03 -14.09 -32.96
CA MET A 1 -1.70 -13.75 -31.69
C MET A 1 -2.82 -14.76 -31.54
N GLU A 2 -2.61 -15.82 -30.76
CA GLU A 2 -3.67 -16.76 -30.42
C GLU A 2 -4.69 -16.01 -29.57
N SER A 3 -5.92 -15.95 -30.04
CA SER A 3 -7.07 -15.46 -29.28
C SER A 3 -7.27 -16.43 -28.11
N LEU A 4 -7.14 -15.92 -26.89
CA LEU A 4 -7.52 -16.64 -25.68
C LEU A 4 -9.06 -16.84 -25.75
N GLU A 5 -9.47 -18.02 -26.19
CA GLU A 5 -10.90 -18.41 -26.29
C GLU A 5 -11.52 -18.76 -24.91
N ASN A 6 -10.84 -18.50 -23.82
CA ASN A 6 -11.38 -18.77 -22.50
C ASN A 6 -12.46 -17.75 -22.12
N PRO A 7 -13.59 -18.19 -21.58
CA PRO A 7 -14.60 -17.27 -21.08
C PRO A 7 -14.02 -16.34 -20.02
N ILE A 8 -14.46 -15.08 -20.00
CA ILE A 8 -13.95 -14.03 -19.10
C ILE A 8 -13.97 -14.47 -17.63
N SER A 9 -14.94 -15.31 -17.25
CA SER A 9 -15.09 -15.87 -15.91
C SER A 9 -13.96 -16.79 -15.47
N GLU A 10 -13.19 -17.35 -16.39
CA GLU A 10 -12.05 -18.25 -16.11
C GLU A 10 -10.72 -17.51 -16.07
N ILE A 11 -10.71 -16.23 -16.47
CA ILE A 11 -9.50 -15.42 -16.47
C ILE A 11 -9.32 -14.76 -15.10
N HIS A 12 -8.24 -15.13 -14.43
CA HIS A 12 -7.83 -14.58 -13.15
C HIS A 12 -6.66 -13.62 -13.36
N ILE A 13 -6.78 -12.40 -12.85
CA ILE A 13 -5.77 -11.35 -12.98
C ILE A 13 -5.19 -11.05 -11.59
N ALA A 14 -3.88 -11.09 -11.46
CA ALA A 14 -3.19 -10.73 -10.22
C ALA A 14 -2.32 -9.49 -10.40
N LEU A 15 -2.35 -8.62 -9.42
CA LEU A 15 -1.59 -7.36 -9.40
C LEU A 15 -0.86 -7.20 -8.06
N GLU A 16 0.26 -6.50 -8.07
CA GLU A 16 0.89 -6.02 -6.85
C GLU A 16 0.15 -4.77 -6.34
N ASP A 17 -0.16 -4.73 -5.04
CA ASP A 17 -0.80 -3.57 -4.41
C ASP A 17 0.22 -2.44 -4.21
N THR A 18 0.47 -1.67 -5.24
CA THR A 18 1.40 -0.54 -5.28
C THR A 18 0.77 0.80 -4.90
N GLY A 19 -0.33 0.79 -4.16
CA GLY A 19 -1.05 1.99 -3.75
C GLY A 19 -2.11 2.42 -4.76
N HIS A 20 -2.31 3.74 -4.91
CA HIS A 20 -3.41 4.30 -5.70
C HIS A 20 -3.26 4.15 -7.23
N TYR A 21 -2.05 3.85 -7.71
CA TYR A 21 -1.81 3.72 -9.16
C TYR A 21 -2.55 2.55 -9.80
N GLY A 22 -2.75 1.46 -9.05
CA GLY A 22 -3.49 0.27 -9.52
C GLY A 22 -5.01 0.40 -9.45
N ASP A 23 -5.54 1.32 -8.64
CA ASP A 23 -6.97 1.38 -8.30
C ASP A 23 -7.88 1.57 -9.52
N ASN A 24 -7.49 2.44 -10.45
CA ASN A 24 -8.25 2.68 -11.69
C ASN A 24 -8.26 1.46 -12.61
N LEU A 25 -7.14 0.76 -12.71
CA LEU A 25 -7.03 -0.47 -13.50
C LEU A 25 -7.88 -1.57 -12.88
N ILE A 26 -7.82 -1.73 -11.56
CA ILE A 26 -8.62 -2.73 -10.83
C ILE A 26 -10.12 -2.46 -11.05
N ALA A 27 -10.56 -1.21 -10.87
CA ALA A 27 -11.95 -0.83 -11.08
C ALA A 27 -12.42 -1.07 -12.53
N PHE A 28 -11.56 -0.80 -13.51
CA PHE A 28 -11.84 -1.07 -14.91
C PHE A 28 -11.98 -2.58 -15.19
N LEU A 29 -11.05 -3.39 -14.71
CA LEU A 29 -11.08 -4.85 -14.89
C LEU A 29 -12.28 -5.48 -14.20
N GLN A 30 -12.64 -5.00 -13.00
CA GLN A 30 -13.84 -5.46 -12.29
C GLN A 30 -15.13 -5.12 -13.02
N LYS A 31 -15.23 -3.94 -13.67
CA LYS A 31 -16.36 -3.57 -14.54
C LYS A 31 -16.51 -4.51 -15.75
N LEU A 32 -15.41 -5.08 -16.23
CA LEU A 32 -15.39 -6.08 -17.29
C LEU A 32 -15.62 -7.51 -16.78
N SER A 33 -16.01 -7.67 -15.50
CA SER A 33 -16.27 -8.96 -14.85
C SER A 33 -15.07 -9.90 -14.73
N TYR A 34 -13.84 -9.37 -14.78
CA TYR A 34 -12.64 -10.16 -14.47
C TYR A 34 -12.50 -10.38 -12.97
N SER A 35 -12.01 -11.58 -12.60
CA SER A 35 -11.59 -11.88 -11.23
C SER A 35 -10.22 -11.27 -10.95
N VAL A 36 -10.16 -10.20 -10.14
CA VAL A 36 -8.92 -9.47 -9.85
C VAL A 36 -8.48 -9.72 -8.41
N PHE A 37 -7.21 -10.11 -8.25
CA PHE A 37 -6.56 -10.37 -6.97
C PHE A 37 -5.41 -9.39 -6.76
N THR A 38 -5.22 -8.90 -5.54
CA THR A 38 -4.08 -8.02 -5.21
C THR A 38 -3.21 -8.65 -4.14
N TYR A 39 -1.91 -8.53 -4.30
CA TYR A 39 -0.92 -9.04 -3.37
C TYR A 39 -0.13 -7.92 -2.72
N ASN A 40 0.10 -8.06 -1.41
CA ASN A 40 1.04 -7.18 -0.72
C ASN A 40 2.45 -7.34 -1.30
N PRO A 41 3.16 -6.24 -1.64
CA PRO A 41 4.54 -6.28 -2.13
C PRO A 41 5.51 -7.09 -1.28
N LEU A 42 5.30 -7.13 0.04
CA LEU A 42 6.13 -7.94 0.94
C LEU A 42 5.97 -9.44 0.68
N LEU A 43 4.73 -9.89 0.48
CA LEU A 43 4.46 -11.32 0.17
C LEU A 43 5.08 -11.74 -1.16
N ILE A 44 5.03 -10.86 -2.18
CA ILE A 44 5.71 -11.12 -3.45
C ILE A 44 7.22 -11.20 -3.27
N LYS A 45 7.82 -10.29 -2.50
CA LYS A 45 9.27 -10.32 -2.20
C LYS A 45 9.69 -11.60 -1.47
N GLU A 46 8.90 -12.05 -0.50
CA GLU A 46 9.16 -13.31 0.22
C GLU A 46 9.04 -14.51 -0.71
N PHE A 47 8.02 -14.54 -1.55
CA PHE A 47 7.83 -15.59 -2.54
C PHE A 47 9.00 -15.65 -3.54
N VAL A 48 9.50 -14.50 -4.04
CA VAL A 48 10.69 -14.44 -4.88
C VAL A 48 11.92 -15.00 -4.18
N LYS A 49 12.13 -14.66 -2.90
CA LYS A 49 13.27 -15.19 -2.12
C LYS A 49 13.23 -16.70 -1.98
N SER A 50 12.03 -17.30 -1.87
CA SER A 50 11.86 -18.75 -1.78
C SER A 50 12.13 -19.48 -3.11
N GLN A 51 12.00 -18.78 -4.24
CA GLN A 51 12.08 -19.36 -5.58
C GLN A 51 13.47 -19.28 -6.23
N THR A 52 14.21 -18.19 -6.00
CA THR A 52 15.50 -17.99 -6.68
C THR A 52 16.54 -17.23 -5.88
N LEU A 53 17.82 -17.63 -6.03
CA LEU A 53 18.98 -16.91 -5.52
C LEU A 53 19.47 -15.77 -6.46
N ARG A 54 18.95 -15.66 -7.69
CA ARG A 54 19.39 -14.67 -8.68
C ARG A 54 18.50 -13.44 -8.73
N LYS A 55 19.09 -12.28 -8.45
CA LYS A 55 18.45 -10.95 -8.36
C LYS A 55 18.35 -10.20 -9.69
N SER A 56 18.09 -10.83 -10.83
CA SER A 56 17.84 -10.05 -12.05
C SER A 56 16.37 -9.61 -12.09
N LYS A 57 16.12 -8.32 -11.95
CA LYS A 57 14.79 -7.70 -11.96
C LYS A 57 14.43 -7.25 -13.38
N THR A 58 13.28 -7.73 -13.89
CA THR A 58 12.65 -7.25 -15.13
C THR A 58 11.14 -7.35 -14.96
N ASP A 59 10.38 -6.44 -15.55
CA ASP A 59 8.91 -6.40 -15.46
C ASP A 59 8.28 -7.72 -15.91
N LYS A 60 8.82 -8.36 -16.94
CA LYS A 60 8.38 -9.69 -17.42
C LYS A 60 8.54 -10.78 -16.37
N LYS A 61 9.65 -10.77 -15.62
CA LYS A 61 9.89 -11.74 -14.53
C LYS A 61 9.01 -11.46 -13.34
N ASP A 62 8.81 -10.19 -13.00
CA ASP A 62 7.95 -9.79 -11.91
C ASP A 62 6.49 -10.19 -12.18
N ALA A 63 5.98 -9.98 -13.40
CA ALA A 63 4.65 -10.46 -13.81
C ALA A 63 4.53 -11.99 -13.73
N LEU A 64 5.56 -12.73 -14.17
CA LEU A 64 5.56 -14.19 -14.11
C LEU A 64 5.56 -14.70 -12.66
N VAL A 65 6.27 -14.02 -11.75
CA VAL A 65 6.28 -14.35 -10.33
C VAL A 65 4.90 -14.16 -9.71
N ILE A 66 4.23 -13.05 -10.01
CA ILE A 66 2.87 -12.78 -9.53
C ILE A 66 1.89 -13.83 -10.04
N ALA A 67 1.99 -14.20 -11.32
CA ALA A 67 1.15 -15.25 -11.91
C ALA A 67 1.39 -16.62 -11.24
N ARG A 68 2.65 -17.00 -10.98
CA ARG A 68 2.99 -18.23 -10.26
C ARG A 68 2.47 -18.21 -8.82
N LYS A 69 2.58 -17.07 -8.14
CA LYS A 69 2.03 -16.89 -6.79
C LYS A 69 0.53 -17.15 -6.80
N LEU A 70 -0.20 -16.59 -7.76
CA LEU A 70 -1.64 -16.80 -7.92
C LEU A 70 -2.01 -18.27 -8.14
N LEU A 71 -1.21 -19.01 -8.90
CA LEU A 71 -1.43 -20.44 -9.14
C LEU A 71 -1.12 -21.30 -7.91
N THR A 72 -0.18 -20.87 -7.07
CA THR A 72 0.27 -21.64 -5.90
C THR A 72 -0.64 -21.43 -4.70
N ASP A 73 -1.27 -20.23 -4.58
CA ASP A 73 -2.11 -19.91 -3.45
C ASP A 73 -3.43 -20.67 -3.47
N SER A 74 -3.84 -21.13 -2.30
CA SER A 74 -5.21 -21.64 -2.12
C SER A 74 -6.21 -20.47 -2.25
N TYR A 75 -7.46 -20.79 -2.65
CA TYR A 75 -8.53 -19.78 -2.79
C TYR A 75 -8.81 -18.99 -1.50
N SER A 76 -8.56 -19.60 -0.35
CA SER A 76 -8.72 -18.95 0.97
C SER A 76 -7.73 -17.84 1.25
N GLU A 77 -6.57 -17.81 0.57
CA GLU A 77 -5.53 -16.80 0.75
C GLU A 77 -5.63 -15.65 -0.25
N ARG A 78 -6.53 -15.76 -1.24
CA ARG A 78 -6.71 -14.74 -2.28
C ARG A 78 -7.57 -13.60 -1.76
N PHE A 79 -7.02 -12.42 -1.75
CA PHE A 79 -7.73 -11.23 -1.35
C PHE A 79 -8.43 -10.59 -2.56
N ILE A 80 -9.77 -10.65 -2.59
CA ILE A 80 -10.58 -9.95 -3.58
C ILE A 80 -10.77 -8.51 -3.09
N VAL A 81 -10.46 -7.54 -3.95
CA VAL A 81 -10.61 -6.12 -3.62
C VAL A 81 -12.07 -5.73 -3.70
N GLU A 82 -12.73 -5.62 -2.55
CA GLU A 82 -14.08 -5.05 -2.46
C GLU A 82 -14.02 -3.52 -2.42
N PRO A 83 -14.99 -2.82 -3.05
CA PRO A 83 -15.02 -1.34 -3.06
C PRO A 83 -14.99 -0.72 -1.67
N GLN A 84 -15.70 -1.30 -0.70
CA GLN A 84 -15.75 -0.83 0.68
C GLN A 84 -14.40 -0.93 1.39
N MET A 85 -13.67 -2.03 1.16
CA MET A 85 -12.32 -2.21 1.71
C MET A 85 -11.32 -1.23 1.11
N ARG A 86 -11.52 -0.84 -0.15
CA ARG A 86 -10.69 0.19 -0.79
C ARG A 86 -10.89 1.55 -0.13
N GLU A 87 -12.14 1.96 0.10
CA GLU A 87 -12.46 3.22 0.78
C GLU A 87 -11.88 3.26 2.21
N LEU A 88 -12.05 2.18 2.98
CA LEU A 88 -11.46 2.05 4.32
C LEU A 88 -9.93 2.19 4.27
N LYS A 89 -9.28 1.57 3.30
CA LYS A 89 -7.83 1.64 3.10
C LYS A 89 -7.37 3.08 2.81
N GLU A 90 -8.10 3.81 1.96
CA GLU A 90 -7.80 5.21 1.66
C GLU A 90 -7.98 6.12 2.88
N LEU A 91 -9.06 5.95 3.64
CA LEU A 91 -9.30 6.70 4.88
C LEU A 91 -8.21 6.43 5.92
N THR A 92 -7.78 5.17 6.08
CA THR A 92 -6.69 4.79 6.99
C THR A 92 -5.36 5.42 6.56
N ARG A 93 -5.05 5.41 5.27
CA ARG A 93 -3.85 6.07 4.72
C ARG A 93 -3.88 7.58 4.95
N TYR A 94 -5.03 8.20 4.74
CA TYR A 94 -5.22 9.63 4.97
C TYR A 94 -5.05 9.97 6.45
N GLN A 95 -5.65 9.20 7.36
CA GLN A 95 -5.46 9.36 8.80
C GLN A 95 -3.99 9.28 9.20
N ASN A 96 -3.27 8.27 8.72
CA ASN A 96 -1.84 8.11 9.01
C ASN A 96 -1.01 9.30 8.50
N ARG A 97 -1.35 9.85 7.33
CA ARG A 97 -0.71 11.06 6.79
C ARG A 97 -0.93 12.25 7.73
N LEU A 98 -2.17 12.49 8.16
CA LEU A 98 -2.49 13.58 9.08
C LEU A 98 -1.74 13.45 10.42
N ILE A 99 -1.64 12.24 10.97
CA ILE A 99 -0.87 11.97 12.21
C ILE A 99 0.61 12.32 11.99
N HIS A 100 1.16 11.93 10.85
CA HIS A 100 2.56 12.22 10.52
C HIS A 100 2.82 13.72 10.34
N ASP A 101 1.94 14.41 9.62
CA ASP A 101 2.06 15.85 9.37
C ASP A 101 1.88 16.65 10.68
N ARG A 102 0.97 16.23 11.55
CA ARG A 102 0.85 16.78 12.91
C ARG A 102 2.15 16.61 13.70
N SER A 103 2.78 15.46 13.63
CA SER A 103 4.04 15.19 14.33
C SER A 103 5.17 16.05 13.80
N LYS A 104 5.27 16.23 12.49
CA LYS A 104 6.23 17.17 11.87
C LYS A 104 6.01 18.60 12.32
N ALA A 105 4.75 19.07 12.31
CA ALA A 105 4.40 20.42 12.74
C ALA A 105 4.79 20.66 14.22
N LYS A 106 4.52 19.67 15.09
CA LYS A 106 4.93 19.74 16.50
C LYS A 106 6.45 19.83 16.67
N THR A 107 7.21 19.03 15.92
CA THR A 107 8.67 19.06 15.96
C THR A 107 9.21 20.41 15.48
N LEU A 108 8.64 20.96 14.40
CA LEU A 108 9.03 22.27 13.90
C LEU A 108 8.71 23.38 14.92
N TYR A 109 7.55 23.32 15.54
CA TYR A 109 7.13 24.27 16.57
C TYR A 109 8.12 24.27 17.75
N VAL A 110 8.48 23.10 18.29
CA VAL A 110 9.47 23.00 19.36
C VAL A 110 10.81 23.59 18.94
N ARG A 111 11.28 23.26 17.73
CA ARG A 111 12.54 23.81 17.20
C ARG A 111 12.53 25.33 17.12
N VAL A 112 11.42 25.93 16.71
CA VAL A 112 11.29 27.39 16.65
C VAL A 112 11.30 27.99 18.06
N LEU A 113 10.60 27.37 19.02
CA LEU A 113 10.59 27.79 20.41
C LEU A 113 11.99 27.72 21.03
N ASP A 114 12.75 26.67 20.77
CA ASP A 114 14.12 26.53 21.27
C ASP A 114 15.06 27.65 20.78
N ILE A 115 14.78 28.19 19.60
CA ILE A 115 15.54 29.31 19.03
C ILE A 115 15.11 30.66 19.63
N ILE A 116 13.79 30.88 19.79
CA ILE A 116 13.25 32.18 20.20
C ILE A 116 13.22 32.30 21.72
N PHE A 117 12.91 31.24 22.42
CA PHE A 117 12.74 31.22 23.87
C PHE A 117 13.27 29.93 24.50
N PRO A 118 14.60 29.73 24.54
CA PRO A 118 15.22 28.51 25.02
C PRO A 118 14.93 28.18 26.50
N GLU A 119 14.57 29.19 27.31
CA GLU A 119 14.23 29.00 28.72
C GLU A 119 12.84 28.38 28.93
N LEU A 120 11.99 28.36 27.91
CA LEU A 120 10.62 27.83 28.00
C LEU A 120 10.60 26.38 28.49
N ALA A 121 11.55 25.56 28.05
CA ALA A 121 11.68 24.16 28.47
C ALA A 121 11.94 23.99 29.98
N LYS A 122 12.40 25.04 30.70
CA LYS A 122 12.59 25.04 32.15
C LYS A 122 11.33 25.44 32.91
N ILE A 123 10.40 26.13 32.23
CA ILE A 123 9.19 26.72 32.82
C ILE A 123 7.99 25.80 32.62
N VAL A 124 7.88 25.14 31.46
CA VAL A 124 6.75 24.30 31.10
C VAL A 124 7.15 22.85 30.91
N THR A 125 6.32 21.94 31.41
CA THR A 125 6.56 20.48 31.28
C THR A 125 6.45 19.99 29.82
N SER A 126 5.62 20.68 29.02
CA SER A 126 5.45 20.37 27.60
C SER A 126 5.05 21.63 26.83
N PRO A 127 5.75 21.96 25.74
CA PRO A 127 5.39 23.09 24.87
C PRO A 127 4.08 22.85 24.10
N HIS A 128 3.54 21.65 24.16
CA HIS A 128 2.27 21.29 23.53
C HIS A 128 1.09 21.29 24.52
N ASN A 129 1.28 21.81 25.71
CA ASN A 129 0.20 21.95 26.67
C ASN A 129 -0.81 23.01 26.19
N GLN A 130 -2.10 22.77 26.49
CA GLN A 130 -3.22 23.61 26.11
C GLN A 130 -3.08 25.08 26.54
N TYR A 131 -2.26 25.37 27.54
CA TYR A 131 -2.04 26.72 28.09
C TYR A 131 -0.81 27.46 27.52
N VAL A 132 -0.15 26.91 26.51
CA VAL A 132 1.06 27.50 25.89
C VAL A 132 0.77 28.11 24.53
N TYR A 133 -0.44 27.95 24.00
CA TYR A 133 -0.88 28.51 22.72
C TYR A 133 -1.64 29.81 22.94
#